data_072d504b7850a5a94d0252d77b4c8c25
#
_entry.id   072d504b7850a5a94d0252d77b4c8c25
#
_cell.length_a   1.000
_cell.length_b   1.000
_cell.length_c   1.000
_cell.angle_alpha   90.00
_cell.angle_beta   90.00
_cell.angle_gamma   90.00
#
_symmetry.space_group_name_H-M   'P 1'
#
loop_
_entity.id
_entity.type
_entity.pdbx_description
1 polymer ?
#
loop_
_entity_poly.entity_id
_entity_poly.type
_entity_poly.pdbx_seq_one_letter_code
_entity_poly.pdbx_strand_id
1 'polypeptide(L)'
;MKYSVFKYFRLVFISSIFILSGCSSTPANNESYSDPRDPIESINRPFWTFTWDYADKYVAKPVSEFYTNYTPTFLRTGLYNMALNLNEPSNIINNLLQLKFVNASKSTGRFLLNSTIGLFGFYDPASDFGWSGDQ
;
A
#
# COMPACT_ATOMS: atom_id res chain seq x y z
N MET A 1 29.42 4.86 24.62
CA MET A 1 28.37 4.17 23.82
C MET A 1 26.95 4.38 24.35
N LYS A 2 26.67 4.49 25.64
CA LYS A 2 25.33 4.73 26.22
C LYS A 2 24.69 6.08 25.85
N TYR A 3 25.42 7.16 25.70
CA TYR A 3 24.90 8.49 25.38
C TYR A 3 24.39 8.62 23.94
N SER A 4 24.90 7.84 23.00
CA SER A 4 24.46 7.86 21.60
C SER A 4 23.04 7.27 21.45
N VAL A 5 22.76 6.16 22.08
CA VAL A 5 21.44 5.49 22.02
C VAL A 5 20.34 6.38 22.60
N PHE A 6 20.62 7.07 23.72
CA PHE A 6 19.67 7.98 24.35
C PHE A 6 19.36 9.21 23.49
N LYS A 7 20.33 9.67 22.70
CA LYS A 7 20.18 10.80 21.76
C LYS A 7 19.26 10.41 20.60
N TYR A 8 19.43 9.23 20.03
CA TYR A 8 18.56 8.74 18.95
C TYR A 8 17.13 8.42 19.45
N PHE A 9 17.01 7.86 20.63
CA PHE A 9 15.70 7.62 21.26
C PHE A 9 14.93 8.93 21.50
N ARG A 10 15.59 9.99 21.98
CA ARG A 10 15.00 11.32 22.10
C ARG A 10 14.58 11.91 20.75
N LEU A 11 15.41 11.77 19.71
CA LEU A 11 15.09 12.27 18.36
C LEU A 11 13.87 11.56 17.77
N VAL A 12 13.81 10.24 17.90
CA VAL A 12 12.66 9.44 17.44
C VAL A 12 11.40 9.79 18.22
N PHE A 13 11.50 9.98 19.53
CA PHE A 13 10.36 10.35 20.38
C PHE A 13 9.83 11.75 20.06
N ILE A 14 10.72 12.72 19.84
CA ILE A 14 10.35 14.10 19.44
C ILE A 14 9.74 14.10 18.04
N SER A 15 10.29 13.35 17.09
CA SER A 15 9.73 13.18 15.74
C SER A 15 8.33 12.54 15.78
N SER A 16 8.10 11.56 16.65
CA SER A 16 6.80 10.91 16.84
C SER A 16 5.74 11.89 17.38
N ILE A 17 6.11 12.82 18.27
CA ILE A 17 5.20 13.85 18.80
C ILE A 17 4.78 14.84 17.70
N PHE A 18 5.69 15.20 16.78
CA PHE A 18 5.37 16.08 15.65
C PHE A 18 4.39 15.43 14.65
N ILE A 19 4.42 14.12 14.51
CA ILE A 19 3.49 13.39 13.61
C ILE A 19 2.07 13.32 14.21
N LEU A 20 1.95 13.31 15.54
CA LEU A 20 0.67 13.26 16.26
C LEU A 20 -0.03 14.61 16.41
N SER A 21 0.66 15.73 16.18
CA SER A 21 0.07 17.07 16.29
C SER A 21 -0.68 17.56 15.02
N GLY A 22 -0.86 16.68 14.03
CA GLY A 22 -1.53 16.99 12.76
C GLY A 22 -3.05 17.22 12.83
N CYS A 23 -3.69 17.16 13.99
CA CYS A 23 -5.11 17.43 14.16
C CYS A 23 -5.37 18.79 14.82
N SER A 24 -4.74 19.86 14.32
CA SER A 24 -5.07 21.21 14.73
C SER A 24 -6.06 21.82 13.74
N SER A 25 -7.32 21.91 14.12
CA SER A 25 -8.33 22.70 13.42
C SER A 25 -8.03 24.18 13.64
N THR A 26 -7.37 24.80 12.67
CA THR A 26 -7.25 26.28 12.64
C THR A 26 -8.53 26.86 12.05
N PRO A 27 -9.23 27.78 12.72
CA PRO A 27 -10.37 28.45 12.12
C PRO A 27 -9.87 29.35 10.99
N ALA A 28 -10.22 28.99 9.75
CA ALA A 28 -9.88 29.78 8.58
C ALA A 28 -10.83 30.98 8.46
N ASN A 29 -10.39 32.13 8.91
CA ASN A 29 -11.02 33.43 8.63
C ASN A 29 -10.44 34.02 7.34
N ASN A 30 -10.69 33.39 6.19
CA ASN A 30 -10.50 34.00 4.88
C ASN A 30 -11.53 33.40 3.91
N GLU A 31 -12.22 34.30 3.20
CA GLU A 31 -13.28 34.01 2.21
C GLU A 31 -12.82 33.27 0.95
N SER A 32 -11.85 32.37 1.07
CA SER A 32 -11.55 31.35 0.10
C SER A 32 -12.33 30.11 0.53
N TYR A 33 -13.17 29.60 -0.34
CA TYR A 33 -14.00 28.40 -0.16
C TYR A 33 -13.14 27.22 0.30
N SER A 34 -12.92 27.14 1.61
CA SER A 34 -12.09 26.14 2.26
C SER A 34 -13.03 25.27 3.10
N ASP A 35 -13.08 23.99 2.80
CA ASP A 35 -13.84 23.03 3.59
C ASP A 35 -13.23 22.99 5.01
N PRO A 36 -14.01 23.27 6.08
CA PRO A 36 -13.49 23.22 7.46
C PRO A 36 -12.88 21.85 7.83
N ARG A 37 -13.16 20.81 7.06
CA ARG A 37 -12.61 19.46 7.24
C ARG A 37 -11.27 19.24 6.54
N ASP A 38 -10.83 20.16 5.67
CA ASP A 38 -9.54 20.11 4.98
C ASP A 38 -8.74 21.39 5.21
N PRO A 39 -8.00 21.50 6.32
CA PRO A 39 -7.23 22.69 6.68
C PRO A 39 -6.05 22.98 5.74
N ILE A 40 -5.67 22.03 4.89
CA ILE A 40 -4.59 22.17 3.92
C ILE A 40 -5.09 22.08 2.47
N GLU A 41 -6.34 22.42 2.24
CA GLU A 41 -6.98 22.40 0.92
C GLU A 41 -6.20 23.18 -0.14
N SER A 42 -5.60 24.29 0.23
CA SER A 42 -4.78 25.11 -0.67
C SER A 42 -3.57 24.34 -1.25
N ILE A 43 -3.09 23.33 -0.55
CA ILE A 43 -2.03 22.43 -1.00
C ILE A 43 -2.62 21.19 -1.68
N ASN A 44 -3.65 20.60 -1.09
CA ASN A 44 -4.25 19.35 -1.60
C ASN A 44 -4.97 19.56 -2.93
N ARG A 45 -5.65 20.70 -3.12
CA ARG A 45 -6.44 20.98 -4.33
C ARG A 45 -5.61 20.98 -5.63
N PRO A 46 -4.44 21.62 -5.72
CA PRO A 46 -3.60 21.54 -6.92
C PRO A 46 -3.14 20.10 -7.24
N PHE A 47 -2.79 19.30 -6.21
CA PHE A 47 -2.44 17.89 -6.40
C PHE A 47 -3.65 17.07 -6.86
N TRP A 48 -4.83 17.31 -6.30
CA TRP A 48 -6.07 16.68 -6.72
C TRP A 48 -6.37 17.00 -8.18
N THR A 49 -6.36 18.29 -8.56
CA THR A 49 -6.59 18.74 -9.93
C THR A 49 -5.58 18.11 -10.89
N PHE A 50 -4.28 18.14 -10.54
CA PHE A 50 -3.26 17.49 -11.36
C PHE A 50 -3.53 15.99 -11.52
N THR A 51 -3.89 15.29 -10.45
CA THR A 51 -4.13 13.84 -10.49
C THR A 51 -5.34 13.49 -11.35
N TRP A 52 -6.48 14.15 -11.15
CA TRP A 52 -7.74 13.78 -11.81
C TRP A 52 -7.92 14.41 -13.20
N ASP A 53 -7.56 15.69 -13.36
CA ASP A 53 -7.79 16.40 -14.61
C ASP A 53 -6.69 16.15 -15.64
N TYR A 54 -5.48 15.80 -15.17
CA TYR A 54 -4.34 15.58 -16.07
C TYR A 54 -3.84 14.13 -16.02
N ALA A 55 -3.36 13.66 -14.87
CA ALA A 55 -2.71 12.35 -14.79
C ALA A 55 -3.70 11.21 -15.06
N ASP A 56 -4.90 11.24 -14.48
CA ASP A 56 -5.92 10.23 -14.75
C ASP A 56 -6.40 10.29 -16.21
N LYS A 57 -6.81 11.46 -16.66
CA LYS A 57 -7.40 11.65 -17.98
C LYS A 57 -6.46 11.33 -19.13
N TYR A 58 -5.20 11.74 -19.05
CA TYR A 58 -4.25 11.63 -20.16
C TYR A 58 -3.28 10.46 -20.04
N VAL A 59 -3.14 9.86 -18.87
CA VAL A 59 -2.20 8.75 -18.64
C VAL A 59 -2.92 7.52 -18.09
N ALA A 60 -3.49 7.60 -16.88
CA ALA A 60 -3.99 6.41 -16.21
C ALA A 60 -5.15 5.76 -16.96
N LYS A 61 -6.12 6.55 -17.40
CA LYS A 61 -7.29 6.06 -18.13
C LYS A 61 -6.91 5.44 -19.49
N PRO A 62 -6.17 6.09 -20.40
CA PRO A 62 -5.75 5.47 -21.65
C PRO A 62 -4.91 4.21 -21.44
N VAL A 63 -4.00 4.21 -20.47
CA VAL A 63 -3.17 3.03 -20.15
C VAL A 63 -4.04 1.89 -19.63
N SER A 64 -5.00 2.18 -18.75
CA SER A 64 -5.94 1.19 -18.21
C SER A 64 -6.84 0.61 -19.29
N GLU A 65 -7.36 1.44 -20.18
CA GLU A 65 -8.18 1.01 -21.32
C GLU A 65 -7.36 0.13 -22.29
N PHE A 66 -6.13 0.54 -22.61
CA PHE A 66 -5.23 -0.27 -23.42
C PHE A 66 -4.95 -1.62 -22.77
N TYR A 67 -4.58 -1.62 -21.47
CA TYR A 67 -4.34 -2.83 -20.71
C TYR A 67 -5.56 -3.76 -20.69
N THR A 68 -6.75 -3.20 -20.47
CA THR A 68 -7.98 -3.98 -20.36
C THR A 68 -8.39 -4.58 -21.71
N ASN A 69 -8.25 -3.83 -22.79
CA ASN A 69 -8.74 -4.22 -24.12
C ASN A 69 -7.76 -5.12 -24.88
N TYR A 70 -6.46 -4.92 -24.70
CA TYR A 70 -5.44 -5.60 -25.52
C TYR A 70 -4.64 -6.66 -24.75
N THR A 71 -4.65 -6.65 -23.40
CA THR A 71 -3.91 -7.65 -22.64
C THR A 71 -4.71 -8.93 -22.49
N PRO A 72 -4.21 -10.09 -22.96
CA PRO A 72 -4.87 -11.37 -22.80
C PRO A 72 -5.14 -11.70 -21.33
N THR A 73 -6.26 -12.39 -21.07
CA THR A 73 -6.70 -12.71 -19.70
C THR A 73 -5.62 -13.44 -18.89
N PHE A 74 -4.90 -14.39 -19.50
CA PHE A 74 -3.86 -15.14 -18.79
C PHE A 74 -2.72 -14.25 -18.28
N LEU A 75 -2.32 -13.21 -19.06
CA LEU A 75 -1.31 -12.24 -18.63
C LEU A 75 -1.83 -11.38 -17.50
N ARG A 76 -3.08 -10.90 -17.57
CA ARG A 76 -3.69 -10.11 -16.51
C ARG A 76 -3.77 -10.89 -15.21
N THR A 77 -4.24 -12.14 -15.29
CA THR A 77 -4.29 -13.02 -14.12
C THR A 77 -2.90 -13.31 -13.56
N GLY A 78 -1.92 -13.60 -14.42
CA GLY A 78 -0.56 -13.85 -13.98
C GLY A 78 0.08 -12.62 -13.31
N LEU A 79 -0.07 -11.43 -13.86
CA LEU A 79 0.43 -10.18 -13.24
C LEU A 79 -0.26 -9.89 -11.92
N TYR A 80 -1.57 -10.14 -11.83
CA TYR A 80 -2.32 -10.01 -10.59
C TYR A 80 -1.81 -10.98 -9.52
N ASN A 81 -1.61 -12.25 -9.86
CA ASN A 81 -1.06 -13.25 -8.96
C ASN A 81 0.35 -12.88 -8.48
N MET A 82 1.20 -12.34 -9.37
CA MET A 82 2.52 -11.82 -8.98
C MET A 82 2.41 -10.70 -7.95
N ALA A 83 1.49 -9.76 -8.16
CA ALA A 83 1.27 -8.67 -7.20
C ALA A 83 0.79 -9.20 -5.83
N LEU A 84 -0.11 -10.20 -5.81
CA LEU A 84 -0.53 -10.87 -4.59
C LEU A 84 0.64 -11.60 -3.91
N ASN A 85 1.47 -12.28 -4.68
CA ASN A 85 2.64 -12.98 -4.14
C ASN A 85 3.65 -12.02 -3.51
N LEU A 86 3.86 -10.83 -4.11
CA LEU A 86 4.71 -9.79 -3.54
C LEU A 86 4.13 -9.19 -2.23
N ASN A 87 2.84 -9.33 -1.99
CA ASN A 87 2.21 -8.89 -0.75
C ASN A 87 2.33 -9.90 0.40
N GLU A 88 2.63 -11.18 0.09
CA GLU A 88 2.73 -12.23 1.12
C GLU A 88 3.78 -11.94 2.21
N PRO A 89 4.98 -11.38 1.93
CA PRO A 89 5.91 -10.99 3.00
C PRO A 89 5.31 -10.00 4.01
N SER A 90 4.50 -9.05 3.54
CA SER A 90 3.76 -8.13 4.42
C SER A 90 2.73 -8.88 5.27
N ASN A 91 2.01 -9.82 4.68
CA ASN A 91 1.04 -10.67 5.36
C ASN A 91 1.72 -11.53 6.44
N ILE A 92 2.90 -12.10 6.16
CA ILE A 92 3.69 -12.87 7.13
C ILE A 92 4.00 -12.01 8.35
N ILE A 93 4.56 -10.83 8.14
CA ILE A 93 4.92 -9.92 9.24
C ILE A 93 3.68 -9.49 10.04
N ASN A 94 2.61 -9.11 9.36
CA ASN A 94 1.37 -8.68 10.00
C ASN A 94 0.72 -9.82 10.83
N ASN A 95 0.72 -11.03 10.30
CA ASN A 95 0.20 -12.19 11.02
C ASN A 95 1.06 -12.57 12.23
N LEU A 96 2.39 -12.45 12.13
CA LEU A 96 3.30 -12.65 13.26
C LEU A 96 3.08 -11.61 14.36
N LEU A 97 2.94 -10.33 14.00
CA LEU A 97 2.66 -9.26 14.95
C LEU A 97 1.31 -9.43 15.65
N GLN A 98 0.35 -10.05 14.98
CA GLN A 98 -0.97 -10.39 15.53
C GLN A 98 -0.99 -11.75 16.27
N LEU A 99 0.15 -12.46 16.40
CA LEU A 99 0.28 -13.80 16.99
C LEU A 99 -0.55 -14.88 16.28
N LYS A 100 -0.87 -14.66 15.00
CA LYS A 100 -1.60 -15.59 14.13
C LYS A 100 -0.63 -16.51 13.40
N PHE A 101 0.04 -17.39 14.14
CA PHE A 101 1.14 -18.23 13.62
C PHE A 101 0.70 -19.17 12.47
N VAL A 102 -0.53 -19.68 12.50
CA VAL A 102 -1.06 -20.54 11.43
C VAL A 102 -1.18 -19.75 10.13
N ASN A 103 -1.70 -18.53 10.17
CA ASN A 103 -1.83 -17.67 8.99
C ASN A 103 -0.44 -17.24 8.48
N ALA A 104 0.48 -16.89 9.39
CA ALA A 104 1.84 -16.57 9.02
C ALA A 104 2.54 -17.75 8.30
N SER A 105 2.33 -18.98 8.78
CA SER A 105 2.87 -20.19 8.13
C SER A 105 2.24 -20.44 6.76
N LYS A 106 0.93 -20.21 6.60
CA LYS A 106 0.25 -20.29 5.29
C LYS A 106 0.82 -19.28 4.31
N SER A 107 0.90 -17.99 4.70
CA SER A 107 1.48 -16.95 3.85
C SER A 107 2.93 -17.26 3.47
N THR A 108 3.72 -17.81 4.40
CA THR A 108 5.09 -18.27 4.09
C THR A 108 5.09 -19.39 3.04
N GLY A 109 4.25 -20.39 3.21
CA GLY A 109 4.13 -21.50 2.27
C GLY A 109 3.66 -21.03 0.88
N ARG A 110 2.66 -20.15 0.83
CA ARG A 110 2.19 -19.52 -0.41
C ARG A 110 3.32 -18.78 -1.12
N PHE A 111 4.01 -17.89 -0.40
CA PHE A 111 5.13 -17.13 -0.95
C PHE A 111 6.20 -18.04 -1.57
N LEU A 112 6.62 -19.08 -0.85
CA LEU A 112 7.64 -20.00 -1.33
C LEU A 112 7.17 -20.82 -2.54
N LEU A 113 5.98 -21.41 -2.49
CA LEU A 113 5.43 -22.19 -3.59
C LEU A 113 5.22 -21.35 -4.85
N ASN A 114 4.58 -20.20 -4.69
CA ASN A 114 4.27 -19.34 -5.82
C ASN A 114 5.52 -18.68 -6.39
N SER A 115 6.52 -18.36 -5.57
CA SER A 115 7.78 -17.81 -6.06
C SER A 115 8.66 -18.82 -6.78
N THR A 116 8.62 -20.10 -6.39
CA THR A 116 9.44 -21.16 -7.01
C THR A 116 8.72 -21.86 -8.15
N ILE A 117 7.65 -22.58 -7.83
CA ILE A 117 6.87 -23.39 -8.81
C ILE A 117 5.97 -22.47 -9.64
N GLY A 118 5.44 -21.38 -9.04
CA GLY A 118 4.55 -20.42 -9.70
C GLY A 118 5.25 -19.37 -10.54
N LEU A 119 6.56 -19.50 -10.84
CA LEU A 119 7.32 -18.53 -11.62
C LEU A 119 7.20 -17.08 -11.08
N PHE A 120 7.73 -16.86 -9.88
CA PHE A 120 7.63 -15.59 -9.15
C PHE A 120 6.20 -15.15 -8.83
N GLY A 121 5.26 -16.11 -8.76
CA GLY A 121 3.86 -15.85 -8.46
C GLY A 121 2.99 -15.60 -9.69
N PHE A 122 3.50 -15.77 -10.91
CA PHE A 122 2.68 -15.69 -12.12
C PHE A 122 1.56 -16.73 -12.13
N TYR A 123 1.86 -17.93 -11.66
CA TYR A 123 0.89 -18.97 -11.32
C TYR A 123 0.71 -19.03 -9.80
N ASP A 124 -0.48 -19.46 -9.35
CA ASP A 124 -0.81 -19.62 -7.92
C ASP A 124 -1.08 -21.08 -7.55
N PRO A 125 -0.05 -21.97 -7.62
CA PRO A 125 -0.20 -23.36 -7.23
C PRO A 125 -0.60 -23.53 -5.75
N ALA A 126 -0.30 -22.56 -4.90
CA ALA A 126 -0.69 -22.63 -3.49
C ALA A 126 -2.21 -22.65 -3.31
N SER A 127 -2.96 -21.93 -4.14
CA SER A 127 -4.42 -21.98 -4.15
C SER A 127 -4.96 -23.32 -4.62
N ASP A 128 -4.30 -23.98 -5.58
CA ASP A 128 -4.66 -25.32 -6.05
C ASP A 128 -4.51 -26.37 -4.95
N PHE A 129 -3.56 -26.18 -4.03
CA PHE A 129 -3.40 -27.01 -2.82
C PHE A 129 -4.37 -26.63 -1.67
N GLY A 130 -5.31 -25.73 -1.91
CA GLY A 130 -6.30 -25.29 -0.91
C GLY A 130 -5.78 -24.27 0.10
N TRP A 131 -4.63 -23.66 -0.18
CA TRP A 131 -4.09 -22.55 0.63
C TRP A 131 -4.56 -21.22 0.06
N SER A 132 -5.87 -20.96 0.14
CA SER A 132 -6.41 -19.65 -0.26
C SER A 132 -5.80 -18.55 0.61
N GLY A 133 -5.43 -17.41 -0.02
CA GLY A 133 -4.98 -16.23 0.70
C GLY A 133 -6.13 -15.63 1.52
N ASP A 134 -5.83 -15.19 2.72
CA ASP A 134 -6.74 -14.31 3.47
C ASP A 134 -6.71 -12.92 2.77
N GLN A 135 -7.73 -12.66 1.94
CA GLN A 135 -7.98 -11.36 1.32
C GLN A 135 -8.94 -10.56 2.17
#